data_146f1cc016af21ef7810cf5c76afc6bb
#
_entry.id   146f1cc016af21ef7810cf5c76afc6bb
#
_cell.length_a   1.000
_cell.length_b   1.000
_cell.length_c   1.000
_cell.angle_alpha   90.00
_cell.angle_beta   90.00
_cell.angle_gamma   90.00
#
_symmetry.space_group_name_H-M   'P 1'
#
loop_
_entity.id
_entity.type
_entity.pdbx_description
1 polymer ?
#
loop_
_entity_poly.entity_id
_entity_poly.type
_entity_poly.pdbx_seq_one_letter_code
_entity_poly.pdbx_strand_id
1 'polypeptide(L)'
;MRSALKQTALVIACMAAFPAYATNGSFLPGFGVKSTGAGGVGIALQADALSQLANPANATETGMRVDMGFTLLNPERTSKVGDSTGLVTDNPSASFGFNVGDTSGNTLFLMPDMAFTLPLSERLSLGFAVSGNGGGNTTFKKNIMSSTFFPTPNGNVEDGAGVDLIQLIAPVTLAYKVTPQHSVGVSLNMAAQRFKANGLGQFATFGGSGISSDRDHLTNLGYDYSYGAGVKLGWLGKFLDDRVMIGTTWSSRTYMTKFDEYRGLFAEQGDFDIPENYGIGLTVKPLKNLTVSADVVKILFSDVKSIGNKGPGTVEDGYFYILGTLTLPNSPYRLGKDEGMGFGWNDQTVYKLGFIYEATEDLSLRAGYNYGKSPVRPGQLVFSSLAPAVVEKHYSIGFTYKMKAELPLEISGAYMYVPKKTQEGCDQAVVDCVSLSMKQNVLGIGFGIQY
;
A
#
# COMPACT_ATOMS: atom_id res chain seq x y z
N MET A 1 21.86 26.07 6.84
CA MET A 1 20.43 26.38 6.90
C MET A 1 19.75 26.52 5.53
N ARG A 2 20.20 27.40 4.59
CA ARG A 2 19.52 27.54 3.28
C ARG A 2 19.54 26.30 2.38
N SER A 3 20.53 25.40 2.48
CA SER A 3 20.56 24.13 1.72
C SER A 3 19.63 23.08 2.30
N ALA A 4 19.52 22.97 3.62
CA ALA A 4 18.58 22.08 4.29
C ALA A 4 17.13 22.47 4.00
N LEU A 5 16.83 23.80 4.02
CA LEU A 5 15.49 24.29 3.65
C LEU A 5 15.10 23.94 2.18
N LYS A 6 16.07 23.98 1.25
CA LYS A 6 15.82 23.61 -0.15
C LYS A 6 15.63 22.11 -0.34
N GLN A 7 16.34 21.27 0.44
CA GLN A 7 16.16 19.82 0.42
C GLN A 7 14.83 19.40 1.04
N THR A 8 14.45 20.03 2.18
CA THR A 8 13.13 19.83 2.79
C THR A 8 12.02 20.30 1.85
N ALA A 9 12.19 21.45 1.17
CA ALA A 9 11.21 21.94 0.20
C ALA A 9 11.06 21.03 -1.02
N LEU A 10 12.11 20.33 -1.47
CA LEU A 10 12.03 19.38 -2.57
C LEU A 10 11.27 18.11 -2.16
N VAL A 11 11.51 17.60 -0.95
CA VAL A 11 10.77 16.45 -0.39
C VAL A 11 9.30 16.82 -0.18
N ILE A 12 9.02 18.00 0.38
CA ILE A 12 7.65 18.51 0.56
C ILE A 12 6.96 18.74 -0.80
N ALA A 13 7.67 19.25 -1.81
CA ALA A 13 7.13 19.44 -3.15
C ALA A 13 6.80 18.09 -3.83
N CYS A 14 7.63 17.06 -3.64
CA CYS A 14 7.31 15.69 -4.07
C CYS A 14 6.07 15.13 -3.35
N MET A 15 5.88 15.43 -2.06
CA MET A 15 4.73 14.96 -1.28
C MET A 15 3.44 15.73 -1.57
N ALA A 16 3.53 17.00 -2.03
CA ALA A 16 2.36 17.83 -2.28
C ALA A 16 1.54 17.41 -3.51
N ALA A 17 2.11 16.62 -4.42
CA ALA A 17 1.54 16.35 -5.73
C ALA A 17 0.84 15.00 -5.89
N PHE A 18 1.01 14.01 -4.96
CA PHE A 18 0.74 12.62 -5.30
C PHE A 18 0.03 11.83 -4.19
N PRO A 19 -1.31 11.68 -4.23
CA PRO A 19 -1.99 10.66 -3.44
C PRO A 19 -1.63 9.27 -3.96
N ALA A 20 -1.14 8.38 -3.08
CA ALA A 20 -0.81 7.00 -3.40
C ALA A 20 -1.98 6.06 -3.10
N TYR A 21 -2.11 5.00 -3.91
CA TYR A 21 -3.01 3.89 -3.68
C TYR A 21 -2.29 2.57 -3.85
N ALA A 22 -2.69 1.64 -3.01
CA ALA A 22 -2.16 0.31 -3.00
C ALA A 22 -3.23 -0.70 -3.38
N THR A 23 -2.82 -1.87 -3.83
CA THR A 23 -3.71 -2.92 -4.28
C THR A 23 -3.44 -4.25 -3.57
N ASN A 24 -2.29 -4.38 -2.89
CA ASN A 24 -2.00 -5.45 -1.94
C ASN A 24 -2.12 -4.88 -0.52
N GLY A 25 -3.36 -4.75 -0.02
CA GLY A 25 -3.62 -3.96 1.18
C GLY A 25 -3.25 -2.50 0.96
N SER A 26 -2.31 -1.98 1.74
CA SER A 26 -1.74 -0.64 1.58
C SER A 26 -0.46 -0.59 0.72
N PHE A 27 0.00 -1.71 0.13
CA PHE A 27 1.22 -1.79 -0.66
C PHE A 27 0.95 -1.82 -2.17
N LEU A 28 1.88 -1.32 -2.96
CA LEU A 28 1.87 -1.45 -4.42
C LEU A 28 2.07 -2.91 -4.86
N PRO A 29 1.53 -3.33 -6.02
CA PRO A 29 1.78 -4.65 -6.59
C PRO A 29 3.24 -4.88 -6.94
N GLY A 30 3.96 -3.84 -7.37
CA GLY A 30 5.36 -3.88 -7.76
C GLY A 30 5.92 -2.47 -7.92
N PHE A 31 7.22 -2.34 -8.12
CA PHE A 31 7.91 -1.07 -8.28
C PHE A 31 8.36 -0.88 -9.73
N GLY A 32 8.00 0.28 -10.30
CA GLY A 32 8.32 0.64 -11.68
C GLY A 32 7.40 0.01 -12.73
N VAL A 33 7.44 0.61 -13.91
CA VAL A 33 6.54 0.27 -15.04
C VAL A 33 6.78 -1.14 -15.56
N LYS A 34 8.06 -1.58 -15.63
CA LYS A 34 8.42 -2.91 -16.13
C LYS A 34 7.90 -4.02 -15.20
N SER A 35 8.06 -3.85 -13.88
CA SER A 35 7.53 -4.77 -12.87
C SER A 35 6.00 -4.79 -12.92
N THR A 36 5.35 -3.62 -12.98
CA THR A 36 3.88 -3.50 -13.10
C THR A 36 3.35 -4.28 -14.31
N GLY A 37 3.99 -4.16 -15.48
CA GLY A 37 3.60 -4.91 -16.68
C GLY A 37 3.79 -6.43 -16.58
N ALA A 38 4.60 -6.88 -15.64
CA ALA A 38 4.90 -8.29 -15.37
C ALA A 38 4.25 -8.80 -14.05
N GLY A 39 3.10 -8.28 -13.64
CA GLY A 39 2.39 -8.73 -12.43
C GLY A 39 3.02 -8.28 -11.11
N GLY A 40 3.98 -7.39 -11.14
CA GLY A 40 4.67 -6.89 -9.95
C GLY A 40 5.82 -7.76 -9.47
N VAL A 41 6.30 -8.74 -10.25
CA VAL A 41 7.49 -9.53 -9.92
C VAL A 41 8.76 -8.68 -9.92
N GLY A 42 9.73 -9.00 -9.07
CA GLY A 42 10.96 -8.23 -8.97
C GLY A 42 12.01 -8.77 -8.01
N ILE A 43 11.69 -9.80 -7.18
CA ILE A 43 12.64 -10.30 -6.16
C ILE A 43 13.86 -10.96 -6.80
N ALA A 44 13.64 -11.79 -7.85
CA ALA A 44 14.70 -12.43 -8.61
C ALA A 44 14.77 -11.96 -10.06
N LEU A 45 14.13 -10.83 -10.40
CA LEU A 45 14.09 -10.26 -11.74
C LEU A 45 14.74 -8.87 -11.74
N GLN A 46 15.81 -8.70 -12.55
CA GLN A 46 16.58 -7.47 -12.67
C GLN A 46 16.15 -6.74 -13.95
N ALA A 47 14.98 -6.06 -13.90
CA ALA A 47 14.40 -5.42 -15.08
C ALA A 47 14.97 -4.01 -15.36
N ASP A 48 15.31 -3.28 -14.29
CA ASP A 48 15.77 -1.89 -14.30
C ASP A 48 16.35 -1.48 -12.94
N ALA A 49 16.74 -0.22 -12.77
CA ALA A 49 17.25 0.31 -11.49
C ALA A 49 16.21 0.27 -10.37
N LEU A 50 14.90 0.31 -10.68
CA LEU A 50 13.82 0.21 -9.70
C LEU A 50 13.71 -1.19 -9.07
N SER A 51 14.31 -2.22 -9.70
CA SER A 51 14.34 -3.59 -9.17
C SER A 51 15.04 -3.70 -7.81
N GLN A 52 15.93 -2.73 -7.44
CA GLN A 52 16.53 -2.64 -6.11
C GLN A 52 15.50 -2.43 -4.99
N LEU A 53 14.33 -1.84 -5.31
CA LEU A 53 13.24 -1.67 -4.35
C LEU A 53 12.59 -3.00 -3.96
N ALA A 54 12.55 -3.96 -4.89
CA ALA A 54 12.06 -5.31 -4.61
C ALA A 54 13.12 -6.15 -3.88
N ASN A 55 14.40 -6.09 -4.34
CA ASN A 55 15.52 -6.80 -3.74
C ASN A 55 16.80 -5.97 -3.91
N PRO A 56 17.43 -5.49 -2.81
CA PRO A 56 18.67 -4.70 -2.89
C PRO A 56 19.79 -5.35 -3.68
N ALA A 57 19.91 -6.69 -3.65
CA ALA A 57 20.93 -7.42 -4.37
C ALA A 57 20.85 -7.23 -5.89
N ASN A 58 19.67 -6.87 -6.43
CA ASN A 58 19.48 -6.64 -7.87
C ASN A 58 20.32 -5.47 -8.39
N ALA A 59 20.73 -4.53 -7.55
CA ALA A 59 21.55 -3.40 -7.95
C ALA A 59 22.93 -3.81 -8.50
N THR A 60 23.42 -5.04 -8.22
CA THR A 60 24.68 -5.55 -8.79
C THR A 60 24.54 -5.97 -10.26
N GLU A 61 23.33 -6.19 -10.74
CA GLU A 61 23.05 -6.80 -12.04
C GLU A 61 22.52 -5.80 -13.08
N THR A 62 22.19 -4.58 -12.67
CA THR A 62 21.58 -3.58 -13.55
C THR A 62 22.55 -2.66 -14.26
N GLY A 63 23.85 -2.70 -13.85
CA GLY A 63 24.89 -1.82 -14.43
C GLY A 63 24.70 -0.35 -14.05
N MET A 64 25.36 0.55 -14.77
CA MET A 64 25.16 1.99 -14.65
C MET A 64 23.87 2.36 -15.39
N ARG A 65 22.85 2.79 -14.62
CA ARG A 65 21.52 2.98 -15.19
C ARG A 65 20.71 4.00 -14.42
N VAL A 66 19.88 4.75 -15.14
CA VAL A 66 18.85 5.65 -14.60
C VAL A 66 17.50 5.26 -15.19
N ASP A 67 16.51 5.10 -14.34
CA ASP A 67 15.12 4.83 -14.73
C ASP A 67 14.17 5.80 -14.04
N MET A 68 13.15 6.25 -14.78
CA MET A 68 12.08 7.11 -14.30
C MET A 68 10.75 6.57 -14.79
N GLY A 69 9.73 6.68 -13.98
CA GLY A 69 8.38 6.25 -14.31
C GLY A 69 7.31 7.20 -13.81
N PHE A 70 6.17 7.12 -14.47
CA PHE A 70 4.92 7.77 -14.06
C PHE A 70 3.81 6.74 -14.15
N THR A 71 3.21 6.46 -13.01
CA THR A 71 2.10 5.52 -12.91
C THR A 71 0.83 6.27 -12.53
N LEU A 72 -0.19 6.15 -13.37
CA LEU A 72 -1.51 6.70 -13.17
C LEU A 72 -2.42 5.59 -12.64
N LEU A 73 -2.95 5.78 -11.43
CA LEU A 73 -3.88 4.86 -10.80
C LEU A 73 -5.29 5.47 -10.87
N ASN A 74 -6.24 4.61 -11.25
CA ASN A 74 -7.66 5.00 -11.34
C ASN A 74 -8.54 4.02 -10.54
N PRO A 75 -8.56 4.09 -9.21
CA PRO A 75 -9.42 3.28 -8.36
C PRO A 75 -10.82 3.87 -8.24
N GLU A 76 -11.82 3.01 -8.31
CA GLU A 76 -13.20 3.31 -7.95
C GLU A 76 -13.54 2.54 -6.67
N ARG A 77 -13.94 3.25 -5.62
CA ARG A 77 -14.22 2.67 -4.30
C ARG A 77 -15.60 3.11 -3.85
N THR A 78 -16.41 2.14 -3.46
CA THR A 78 -17.76 2.37 -2.93
C THR A 78 -17.86 1.74 -1.57
N SER A 79 -18.39 2.48 -0.61
CA SER A 79 -18.73 2.01 0.71
C SER A 79 -20.21 2.24 0.97
N LYS A 80 -20.88 1.25 1.56
CA LYS A 80 -22.27 1.33 2.00
C LYS A 80 -22.36 0.81 3.41
N VAL A 81 -23.05 1.52 4.26
CA VAL A 81 -23.25 1.18 5.68
C VAL A 81 -24.75 1.25 5.99
N GLY A 82 -25.23 0.30 6.80
CA GLY A 82 -26.61 0.18 7.19
C GLY A 82 -27.39 -0.88 6.41
N ASP A 83 -28.71 -0.80 6.43
CA ASP A 83 -29.63 -1.79 5.85
C ASP A 83 -29.65 -1.85 4.32
N SER A 84 -28.94 -0.92 3.65
CA SER A 84 -28.89 -0.82 2.19
C SER A 84 -28.21 -1.99 1.49
N THR A 85 -27.56 -2.88 2.25
CA THR A 85 -26.85 -4.05 1.70
C THR A 85 -27.76 -5.25 1.46
N GLY A 86 -29.00 -5.23 1.97
CA GLY A 86 -29.87 -6.39 1.94
C GLY A 86 -29.40 -7.56 2.80
N LEU A 87 -28.38 -7.36 3.65
CA LEU A 87 -27.80 -8.41 4.49
C LEU A 87 -28.64 -8.69 5.74
N VAL A 88 -29.58 -7.83 6.08
CA VAL A 88 -30.53 -8.02 7.22
C VAL A 88 -31.91 -8.31 6.68
N THR A 89 -32.18 -9.57 6.36
CA THR A 89 -33.46 -9.95 5.75
C THR A 89 -34.50 -10.47 6.74
N ASP A 90 -34.13 -10.90 7.95
CA ASP A 90 -35.03 -11.66 8.81
C ASP A 90 -35.38 -11.01 10.15
N ASN A 91 -34.87 -9.83 10.45
CA ASN A 91 -35.24 -9.14 11.69
C ASN A 91 -35.75 -7.71 11.41
N PRO A 92 -37.07 -7.50 11.32
CA PRO A 92 -37.65 -6.17 11.13
C PRO A 92 -37.36 -5.18 12.27
N SER A 93 -36.83 -5.66 13.41
CA SER A 93 -36.40 -4.81 14.53
C SER A 93 -34.98 -4.30 14.36
N ALA A 94 -34.20 -4.81 13.43
CA ALA A 94 -32.82 -4.38 13.12
C ALA A 94 -32.76 -3.24 12.11
N SER A 95 -33.90 -2.72 11.67
CA SER A 95 -34.01 -1.56 10.78
C SER A 95 -33.74 -0.24 11.50
N PHE A 96 -32.54 -0.10 12.08
CA PHE A 96 -32.11 1.14 12.70
C PHE A 96 -31.10 1.94 11.84
N GLY A 97 -30.87 1.54 10.60
CA GLY A 97 -29.80 2.10 9.83
C GLY A 97 -30.18 3.35 9.04
N PHE A 98 -29.34 4.36 9.08
CA PHE A 98 -29.22 5.28 7.96
C PHE A 98 -28.60 4.51 6.80
N ASN A 99 -29.37 4.28 5.74
CA ASN A 99 -28.87 3.68 4.51
C ASN A 99 -27.94 4.68 3.80
N VAL A 100 -26.67 4.70 4.18
CA VAL A 100 -25.69 5.59 3.58
C VAL A 100 -24.76 4.80 2.69
N GLY A 101 -24.72 5.19 1.42
CA GLY A 101 -23.76 4.65 0.48
C GLY A 101 -23.20 5.76 -0.39
N ASP A 102 -21.91 5.72 -0.67
CA ASP A 102 -21.29 6.67 -1.57
C ASP A 102 -20.08 6.05 -2.30
N THR A 103 -19.72 6.65 -3.41
CA THR A 103 -18.52 6.33 -4.18
C THR A 103 -17.52 7.47 -4.02
N SER A 104 -16.28 7.13 -3.70
CA SER A 104 -15.22 8.12 -3.50
C SER A 104 -15.03 8.99 -4.74
N GLY A 105 -15.05 10.31 -4.54
CA GLY A 105 -14.89 11.32 -5.59
C GLY A 105 -13.47 11.39 -6.15
N ASN A 106 -12.45 11.04 -5.35
CA ASN A 106 -11.05 11.01 -5.82
C ASN A 106 -10.79 9.68 -6.53
N THR A 107 -10.56 9.72 -7.82
CA THR A 107 -10.38 8.51 -8.65
C THR A 107 -9.13 8.52 -9.50
N LEU A 108 -8.32 9.58 -9.47
CA LEU A 108 -7.15 9.68 -10.34
C LEU A 108 -5.92 10.12 -9.55
N PHE A 109 -4.85 9.31 -9.64
CA PHE A 109 -3.64 9.52 -8.86
C PHE A 109 -2.40 9.25 -9.70
N LEU A 110 -1.49 10.22 -9.73
CA LEU A 110 -0.20 10.11 -10.41
C LEU A 110 0.88 9.75 -9.39
N MET A 111 1.65 8.71 -9.67
CA MET A 111 2.80 8.29 -8.89
C MET A 111 4.06 8.33 -9.75
N PRO A 112 5.01 9.22 -9.48
CA PRO A 112 6.32 9.16 -10.07
C PRO A 112 7.19 8.15 -9.32
N ASP A 113 8.08 7.52 -10.03
CA ASP A 113 9.21 6.78 -9.49
C ASP A 113 10.50 7.14 -10.23
N MET A 114 11.61 7.00 -9.54
CA MET A 114 12.93 7.23 -10.11
C MET A 114 13.95 6.37 -9.37
N ALA A 115 14.89 5.83 -10.11
CA ALA A 115 16.02 5.12 -9.52
C ALA A 115 17.28 5.28 -10.37
N PHE A 116 18.41 5.14 -9.69
CA PHE A 116 19.68 4.92 -10.39
C PHE A 116 20.48 3.80 -9.71
N THR A 117 21.34 3.16 -10.50
CA THR A 117 22.36 2.22 -10.04
C THR A 117 23.70 2.63 -10.62
N LEU A 118 24.74 2.53 -9.79
CA LEU A 118 26.11 2.91 -10.13
C LEU A 118 27.07 1.83 -9.68
N PRO A 119 27.69 1.05 -10.58
CA PRO A 119 28.80 0.18 -10.22
C PRO A 119 30.00 1.02 -9.74
N LEU A 120 30.40 0.82 -8.48
CA LEU A 120 31.60 1.44 -7.88
C LEU A 120 32.84 0.61 -8.16
N SER A 121 32.67 -0.70 -8.40
CA SER A 121 33.68 -1.66 -8.83
C SER A 121 33.00 -2.84 -9.53
N GLU A 122 33.79 -3.83 -9.98
CA GLU A 122 33.23 -5.07 -10.56
C GLU A 122 32.30 -5.84 -9.60
N ARG A 123 32.45 -5.61 -8.28
CA ARG A 123 31.70 -6.33 -7.25
C ARG A 123 30.76 -5.46 -6.44
N LEU A 124 30.98 -4.15 -6.38
CA LEU A 124 30.25 -3.24 -5.50
C LEU A 124 29.40 -2.28 -6.32
N SER A 125 28.13 -2.18 -6.00
CA SER A 125 27.18 -1.24 -6.62
C SER A 125 26.49 -0.38 -5.57
N LEU A 126 26.31 0.90 -5.89
CA LEU A 126 25.49 1.84 -5.15
C LEU A 126 24.17 2.04 -5.90
N GLY A 127 23.09 2.11 -5.17
CA GLY A 127 21.78 2.42 -5.70
C GLY A 127 21.07 3.49 -4.88
N PHE A 128 20.19 4.21 -5.55
CA PHE A 128 19.23 5.12 -4.92
C PHE A 128 17.92 5.05 -5.67
N ALA A 129 16.81 5.14 -4.95
CA ALA A 129 15.50 5.23 -5.57
C ALA A 129 14.58 6.17 -4.77
N VAL A 130 13.54 6.65 -5.41
CA VAL A 130 12.38 7.29 -4.80
C VAL A 130 11.15 6.70 -5.47
N SER A 131 10.24 6.18 -4.67
CA SER A 131 8.99 5.61 -5.17
C SER A 131 7.87 5.72 -4.15
N GLY A 132 6.64 5.75 -4.63
CA GLY A 132 5.51 5.46 -3.77
C GLY A 132 5.65 4.05 -3.20
N ASN A 133 5.35 3.89 -1.91
CA ASN A 133 5.27 2.58 -1.27
C ASN A 133 3.82 2.09 -1.21
N GLY A 134 2.91 3.03 -1.02
CA GLY A 134 1.51 2.75 -0.87
C GLY A 134 0.73 3.89 -0.23
N GLY A 135 -0.41 3.54 0.33
CA GLY A 135 -1.31 4.48 0.99
C GLY A 135 -2.77 4.08 0.89
N GLY A 136 -3.64 5.03 1.14
CA GLY A 136 -5.09 4.88 1.00
C GLY A 136 -5.75 6.25 0.98
N ASN A 137 -6.68 6.46 0.06
CA ASN A 137 -7.44 7.71 0.01
C ASN A 137 -8.90 7.44 -0.33
N THR A 138 -9.78 8.10 0.36
CA THR A 138 -11.19 8.20 0.02
C THR A 138 -11.68 9.61 0.28
N THR A 139 -12.64 10.02 -0.52
CA THR A 139 -13.36 11.30 -0.33
C THR A 139 -14.81 11.02 -0.67
N PHE A 140 -15.58 10.69 0.34
CA PHE A 140 -17.02 10.50 0.23
C PHE A 140 -17.73 11.83 0.47
N LYS A 141 -18.73 12.14 -0.34
CA LYS A 141 -19.59 13.32 -0.14
C LYS A 141 -20.53 13.12 1.04
N LYS A 142 -20.96 11.87 1.24
CA LYS A 142 -21.78 11.47 2.38
C LYS A 142 -20.91 10.90 3.49
N ASN A 143 -21.32 11.08 4.73
CA ASN A 143 -20.65 10.48 5.86
C ASN A 143 -20.99 8.99 5.95
N ILE A 144 -20.17 8.17 5.29
CA ILE A 144 -20.33 6.70 5.26
C ILE A 144 -20.07 6.04 6.63
N MET A 145 -19.55 6.78 7.60
CA MET A 145 -19.38 6.31 8.98
C MET A 145 -20.60 6.63 9.85
N SER A 146 -21.61 7.33 9.30
CA SER A 146 -22.85 7.60 10.03
C SER A 146 -23.68 6.33 10.14
N SER A 147 -24.01 5.96 11.35
CA SER A 147 -24.86 4.82 11.69
C SER A 147 -25.72 5.15 12.90
N THR A 148 -26.60 4.23 13.28
CA THR A 148 -27.38 4.37 14.50
C THR A 148 -26.50 4.46 15.75
N PHE A 149 -25.37 3.73 15.76
CA PHE A 149 -24.40 3.77 16.86
C PHE A 149 -23.46 4.96 16.79
N PHE A 150 -23.12 5.42 15.58
CA PHE A 150 -22.27 6.55 15.37
C PHE A 150 -23.00 7.65 14.57
N PRO A 151 -24.05 8.27 15.15
CA PRO A 151 -24.76 9.33 14.46
C PRO A 151 -23.85 10.52 14.25
N THR A 152 -23.92 11.13 13.07
CA THR A 152 -23.18 12.37 12.81
C THR A 152 -23.63 13.46 13.78
N PRO A 153 -22.72 14.32 14.24
CA PRO A 153 -23.11 15.55 14.93
C PRO A 153 -24.14 16.29 14.07
N ASN A 154 -25.22 16.73 14.65
CA ASN A 154 -26.35 17.40 13.99
C ASN A 154 -27.18 16.53 13.04
N GLY A 155 -26.94 15.20 12.96
CA GLY A 155 -27.69 14.27 12.09
C GLY A 155 -27.50 14.51 10.59
N ASN A 156 -26.51 15.27 10.16
CA ASN A 156 -26.28 15.59 8.77
C ASN A 156 -25.30 14.60 8.12
N VAL A 157 -25.81 13.68 7.33
CA VAL A 157 -24.99 12.69 6.60
C VAL A 157 -24.27 13.28 5.37
N GLU A 158 -24.60 14.50 4.98
CA GLU A 158 -23.98 15.19 3.84
C GLU A 158 -22.62 15.84 4.20
N ASP A 159 -22.20 15.80 5.47
CA ASP A 159 -20.92 16.39 5.94
C ASP A 159 -19.68 15.63 5.43
N GLY A 160 -19.85 14.56 4.69
CA GLY A 160 -18.77 13.81 4.07
C GLY A 160 -17.83 13.13 5.04
N ALA A 161 -17.11 12.11 4.55
CA ALA A 161 -16.05 11.44 5.32
C ALA A 161 -14.94 10.95 4.38
N GLY A 162 -13.75 10.77 4.91
CA GLY A 162 -12.65 10.18 4.14
C GLY A 162 -11.29 10.31 4.80
N VAL A 163 -10.33 9.64 4.21
CA VAL A 163 -8.92 9.65 4.63
C VAL A 163 -8.01 9.90 3.43
N ASP A 164 -6.81 10.41 3.68
CA ASP A 164 -5.76 10.56 2.68
C ASP A 164 -4.41 10.22 3.31
N LEU A 165 -3.93 9.01 3.07
CA LEU A 165 -2.62 8.52 3.45
C LEU A 165 -1.75 8.34 2.21
N ILE A 166 -0.55 8.91 2.21
CA ILE A 166 0.49 8.68 1.21
C ILE A 166 1.75 8.24 1.91
N GLN A 167 2.40 7.22 1.33
CA GLN A 167 3.69 6.72 1.76
C GLN A 167 4.69 6.80 0.61
N LEU A 168 5.83 7.44 0.85
CA LEU A 168 7.00 7.48 -0.03
C LEU A 168 8.15 6.75 0.65
N ILE A 169 8.95 6.04 -0.15
CA ILE A 169 10.23 5.46 0.28
C ILE A 169 11.37 5.97 -0.60
N ALA A 170 12.51 6.22 0.04
CA ALA A 170 13.72 6.69 -0.61
C ALA A 170 14.94 5.87 -0.10
N PRO A 171 15.12 4.61 -0.57
CA PRO A 171 16.23 3.78 -0.15
C PRO A 171 17.56 4.25 -0.73
N VAL A 172 18.60 4.16 0.10
CA VAL A 172 20.00 4.12 -0.32
C VAL A 172 20.46 2.66 -0.22
N THR A 173 20.90 2.11 -1.32
CA THR A 173 21.25 0.69 -1.47
C THR A 173 22.75 0.50 -1.68
N LEU A 174 23.31 -0.46 -0.98
CA LEU A 174 24.65 -0.97 -1.23
C LEU A 174 24.54 -2.47 -1.51
N ALA A 175 25.04 -2.89 -2.67
CA ALA A 175 24.99 -4.29 -3.10
C ALA A 175 26.35 -4.81 -3.48
N TYR A 176 26.64 -6.07 -3.15
CA TYR A 176 27.94 -6.69 -3.31
C TYR A 176 27.85 -8.09 -3.95
N LYS A 177 28.63 -8.33 -5.00
CA LYS A 177 28.84 -9.67 -5.60
C LYS A 177 29.84 -10.44 -4.74
N VAL A 178 29.33 -11.34 -3.90
CA VAL A 178 30.17 -12.21 -3.06
C VAL A 178 30.95 -13.18 -3.95
N THR A 179 30.26 -13.75 -4.94
CA THR A 179 30.84 -14.53 -6.04
C THR A 179 30.21 -14.07 -7.36
N PRO A 180 30.67 -14.50 -8.53
CA PRO A 180 30.01 -14.20 -9.79
C PRO A 180 28.53 -14.64 -9.84
N GLN A 181 28.15 -15.65 -9.02
CA GLN A 181 26.80 -16.22 -8.98
C GLN A 181 25.97 -15.71 -7.80
N HIS A 182 26.56 -15.14 -6.77
CA HIS A 182 25.85 -14.76 -5.55
C HIS A 182 26.06 -13.30 -5.19
N SER A 183 24.99 -12.57 -5.07
CA SER A 183 24.97 -11.17 -4.64
C SER A 183 24.16 -11.00 -3.36
N VAL A 184 24.58 -10.06 -2.52
CA VAL A 184 23.85 -9.60 -1.35
C VAL A 184 23.66 -8.09 -1.43
N GLY A 185 22.61 -7.59 -0.81
CA GLY A 185 22.35 -6.15 -0.77
C GLY A 185 21.72 -5.72 0.54
N VAL A 186 22.02 -4.50 0.93
CA VAL A 186 21.39 -3.80 2.06
C VAL A 186 20.89 -2.44 1.58
N SER A 187 19.69 -2.07 1.98
CA SER A 187 19.16 -0.71 1.79
C SER A 187 18.79 -0.11 3.13
N LEU A 188 19.17 1.14 3.34
CA LEU A 188 18.58 1.99 4.35
C LEU A 188 17.34 2.65 3.72
N ASN A 189 16.16 2.20 4.13
CA ASN A 189 14.90 2.74 3.66
C ASN A 189 14.54 3.98 4.49
N MET A 190 14.65 5.16 3.92
CA MET A 190 14.05 6.37 4.47
C MET A 190 12.60 6.44 3.99
N ALA A 191 11.69 6.84 4.85
CA ALA A 191 10.28 6.96 4.51
C ALA A 191 9.70 8.30 4.97
N ALA A 192 8.70 8.74 4.22
CA ALA A 192 7.89 9.89 4.57
C ALA A 192 6.41 9.56 4.32
N GLN A 193 5.57 9.97 5.24
CA GLN A 193 4.12 9.83 5.13
C GLN A 193 3.44 11.17 5.32
N ARG A 194 2.29 11.35 4.70
CA ARG A 194 1.32 12.37 5.08
C ARG A 194 -0.04 11.73 5.28
N PHE A 195 -0.78 12.27 6.23
CA PHE A 195 -2.12 11.78 6.55
C PHE A 195 -3.08 12.92 6.85
N LYS A 196 -4.34 12.73 6.49
CA LYS A 196 -5.47 13.49 7.03
C LYS A 196 -6.72 12.62 7.10
N ALA A 197 -7.62 12.91 8.04
CA ALA A 197 -8.95 12.34 8.14
C ALA A 197 -10.00 13.42 8.30
N ASN A 198 -11.14 13.22 7.67
CA ASN A 198 -12.28 14.13 7.75
C ASN A 198 -13.55 13.36 8.11
N GLY A 199 -14.49 14.03 8.81
CA GLY A 199 -15.84 13.53 9.03
C GLY A 199 -15.95 12.43 10.09
N LEU A 200 -15.03 12.34 11.06
CA LEU A 200 -15.04 11.34 12.14
C LEU A 200 -15.49 11.92 13.49
N GLY A 201 -16.13 13.08 13.49
CA GLY A 201 -16.55 13.79 14.73
C GLY A 201 -17.47 12.98 15.65
N GLN A 202 -18.26 12.05 15.09
CA GLN A 202 -19.11 11.14 15.87
C GLN A 202 -18.32 10.25 16.85
N PHE A 203 -17.07 9.93 16.56
CA PHE A 203 -16.21 9.16 17.46
C PHE A 203 -15.81 9.95 18.72
N ALA A 204 -15.87 11.28 18.67
CA ALA A 204 -15.65 12.13 19.84
C ALA A 204 -16.83 12.16 20.80
N THR A 205 -18.05 11.90 20.32
CA THR A 205 -19.31 12.12 21.08
C THR A 205 -20.05 10.85 21.42
N PHE A 206 -19.74 9.71 20.81
CA PHE A 206 -20.41 8.44 21.01
C PHE A 206 -20.52 8.06 22.50
N GLY A 207 -21.71 7.68 22.94
CA GLY A 207 -21.97 7.29 24.33
C GLY A 207 -21.65 8.38 25.37
N GLY A 208 -21.63 9.64 25.00
CA GLY A 208 -21.29 10.78 25.84
C GLY A 208 -19.78 10.97 26.09
N SER A 209 -19.04 9.88 26.23
CA SER A 209 -17.57 9.91 26.45
C SER A 209 -16.75 9.77 25.16
N GLY A 210 -17.39 9.42 24.04
CA GLY A 210 -16.72 9.11 22.77
C GLY A 210 -15.89 7.83 22.84
N ILE A 211 -15.43 7.37 21.65
CA ILE A 211 -14.51 6.23 21.54
C ILE A 211 -13.06 6.67 21.35
N SER A 212 -12.79 7.95 21.15
CA SER A 212 -11.43 8.51 21.11
C SER A 212 -10.97 8.93 22.52
N SER A 213 -9.71 8.68 22.82
CA SER A 213 -9.06 9.10 24.07
C SER A 213 -8.64 10.57 24.04
N ASP A 214 -8.49 11.15 22.85
CA ASP A 214 -8.14 12.56 22.63
C ASP A 214 -9.03 13.10 21.50
N ARG A 215 -10.10 13.81 21.87
CA ARG A 215 -11.15 14.27 20.95
C ARG A 215 -10.70 15.41 20.05
N ASP A 216 -9.74 16.19 20.54
CA ASP A 216 -9.24 17.37 19.85
C ASP A 216 -8.24 16.99 18.74
N HIS A 217 -7.70 15.73 18.79
CA HIS A 217 -6.72 15.20 17.85
C HIS A 217 -7.25 13.95 17.11
N LEU A 218 -8.41 14.09 16.47
CA LEU A 218 -9.15 12.97 15.86
C LEU A 218 -9.42 13.16 14.37
N THR A 219 -9.87 14.33 13.94
CA THR A 219 -10.42 14.56 12.60
C THR A 219 -10.46 16.04 12.24
N ASN A 220 -10.47 16.35 10.92
CA ASN A 220 -10.60 17.72 10.37
C ASN A 220 -9.43 18.66 10.72
N LEU A 221 -8.24 18.13 10.96
CA LEU A 221 -7.05 18.88 11.40
C LEU A 221 -6.06 19.19 10.26
N GLY A 222 -6.48 18.88 9.00
CA GLY A 222 -5.60 19.06 7.85
C GLY A 222 -4.60 17.92 7.69
N TYR A 223 -3.48 18.21 7.01
CA TYR A 223 -2.43 17.21 6.82
C TYR A 223 -1.43 17.24 7.98
N ASP A 224 -1.11 16.04 8.47
CA ASP A 224 0.02 15.78 9.34
C ASP A 224 1.08 14.93 8.62
N TYR A 225 2.32 15.02 9.03
CA TYR A 225 3.48 14.42 8.37
C TYR A 225 4.27 13.54 9.34
N SER A 226 4.70 12.39 8.85
CA SER A 226 5.49 11.43 9.60
C SER A 226 6.70 11.00 8.76
N TYR A 227 7.83 10.78 9.42
CA TYR A 227 9.09 10.38 8.81
C TYR A 227 9.65 9.17 9.55
N GLY A 228 10.36 8.31 8.82
CA GLY A 228 10.87 7.10 9.44
C GLY A 228 12.00 6.45 8.67
N ALA A 229 12.51 5.39 9.27
CA ALA A 229 13.56 4.58 8.67
C ALA A 229 13.39 3.09 8.99
N GLY A 230 13.88 2.27 8.07
CA GLY A 230 13.94 0.82 8.18
C GLY A 230 15.12 0.28 7.38
N VAL A 231 15.33 -1.02 7.46
CA VAL A 231 16.39 -1.71 6.73
C VAL A 231 15.78 -2.78 5.83
N LYS A 232 16.30 -2.91 4.62
CA LYS A 232 15.98 -4.02 3.73
C LYS A 232 17.24 -4.80 3.41
N LEU A 233 17.16 -6.12 3.51
CA LEU A 233 18.19 -7.07 3.13
C LEU A 233 17.74 -7.86 1.91
N GLY A 234 18.69 -8.24 1.07
CA GLY A 234 18.42 -9.05 -0.09
C GLY A 234 19.58 -9.97 -0.45
N TRP A 235 19.22 -11.10 -1.02
CA TRP A 235 20.13 -12.03 -1.65
C TRP A 235 19.62 -12.43 -3.02
N LEU A 236 20.55 -12.66 -3.95
CA LEU A 236 20.29 -13.16 -5.29
C LEU A 236 21.32 -14.23 -5.62
N GLY A 237 20.86 -15.41 -6.04
CA GLY A 237 21.69 -16.51 -6.56
C GLY A 237 21.32 -16.82 -8.00
N LYS A 238 22.35 -17.02 -8.85
CA LYS A 238 22.25 -17.39 -10.26
C LYS A 238 22.80 -18.80 -10.47
N PHE A 239 22.10 -19.61 -11.20
CA PHE A 239 22.38 -21.04 -11.39
C PHE A 239 22.17 -21.42 -12.86
N LEU A 240 22.79 -22.52 -13.29
CA LEU A 240 22.62 -23.10 -14.63
C LEU A 240 22.91 -22.05 -15.75
N ASP A 241 24.07 -21.41 -15.67
CA ASP A 241 24.46 -20.35 -16.59
C ASP A 241 23.42 -19.22 -16.71
N ASP A 242 22.97 -18.70 -15.56
CA ASP A 242 22.00 -17.64 -15.42
C ASP A 242 20.59 -17.97 -15.97
N ARG A 243 20.31 -19.28 -16.19
CA ARG A 243 18.97 -19.73 -16.60
C ARG A 243 17.99 -19.80 -15.44
N VAL A 244 18.49 -19.96 -14.22
CA VAL A 244 17.67 -20.00 -12.99
C VAL A 244 18.24 -18.99 -12.02
N MET A 245 17.38 -18.11 -11.54
CA MET A 245 17.73 -17.13 -10.50
C MET A 245 16.76 -17.29 -9.33
N ILE A 246 17.29 -17.28 -8.11
CA ILE A 246 16.53 -17.32 -6.87
C ILE A 246 16.90 -16.07 -6.07
N GLY A 247 15.90 -15.36 -5.58
CA GLY A 247 16.11 -14.20 -4.73
C GLY A 247 15.33 -14.33 -3.42
N THR A 248 15.87 -13.75 -2.36
CA THR A 248 15.14 -13.54 -1.11
C THR A 248 15.28 -12.10 -0.66
N THR A 249 14.25 -11.59 0.01
CA THR A 249 14.25 -10.25 0.55
C THR A 249 13.54 -10.23 1.91
N TRP A 250 14.03 -9.38 2.79
CA TRP A 250 13.41 -9.05 4.07
C TRP A 250 13.52 -7.55 4.29
N SER A 251 12.40 -6.92 4.62
CA SER A 251 12.32 -5.51 5.00
C SER A 251 11.81 -5.42 6.42
N SER A 252 12.58 -4.84 7.31
CA SER A 252 12.10 -4.56 8.66
C SER A 252 10.86 -3.68 8.64
N ARG A 253 10.13 -3.64 9.74
CA ARG A 253 9.22 -2.53 10.01
C ARG A 253 9.98 -1.22 9.79
N THR A 254 9.36 -0.26 9.10
CA THR A 254 9.87 1.09 9.04
C THR A 254 9.22 1.87 10.16
N TYR A 255 10.02 2.20 11.16
CA TYR A 255 9.57 2.95 12.33
C TYR A 255 9.37 4.40 11.95
N MET A 256 8.15 4.88 12.14
CA MET A 256 7.72 6.21 11.76
C MET A 256 7.57 7.12 12.98
N THR A 257 7.74 8.42 12.81
CA THR A 257 7.30 9.37 13.84
C THR A 257 5.77 9.38 13.91
N LYS A 258 5.24 9.72 15.07
CA LYS A 258 3.78 9.73 15.29
C LYS A 258 3.11 10.85 14.50
N PHE A 259 1.86 10.62 14.11
CA PHE A 259 0.97 11.67 13.64
C PHE A 259 0.36 12.38 14.85
N ASP A 260 0.97 13.47 15.29
CA ASP A 260 0.59 14.19 16.52
C ASP A 260 -0.83 14.77 16.43
N GLU A 261 -1.23 15.28 15.25
CA GLU A 261 -2.57 15.83 15.01
C GLU A 261 -3.64 14.71 15.01
N TYR A 262 -3.25 13.44 14.86
CA TYR A 262 -4.15 12.29 14.83
C TYR A 262 -3.87 11.29 15.96
N ARG A 263 -3.27 11.76 17.07
CA ARG A 263 -2.97 10.91 18.24
C ARG A 263 -4.22 10.37 18.95
N GLY A 264 -5.38 10.96 18.72
CA GLY A 264 -6.67 10.45 19.18
C GLY A 264 -7.35 9.48 18.23
N LEU A 265 -6.76 9.23 17.03
CA LEU A 265 -7.28 8.31 16.03
C LEU A 265 -6.48 7.00 15.99
N PHE A 266 -5.16 7.09 15.79
CA PHE A 266 -4.29 5.92 15.65
C PHE A 266 -3.87 5.36 17.01
N ALA A 267 -3.77 4.04 17.11
CA ALA A 267 -3.21 3.37 18.27
C ALA A 267 -1.82 3.93 18.64
N GLU A 268 -1.38 3.70 19.88
CA GLU A 268 -0.07 4.17 20.36
C GLU A 268 0.13 5.69 20.19
N GLN A 269 -0.97 6.48 20.31
CA GLN A 269 -0.97 7.95 20.23
C GLN A 269 -0.40 8.48 18.90
N GLY A 270 -0.92 7.97 17.77
CA GLY A 270 -0.56 8.47 16.45
C GLY A 270 0.41 7.58 15.67
N ASP A 271 0.69 6.35 16.15
CA ASP A 271 1.60 5.45 15.46
C ASP A 271 0.97 4.85 14.20
N PHE A 272 1.70 4.92 13.09
CA PHE A 272 1.32 4.29 11.82
C PHE A 272 2.57 3.87 11.04
N ASP A 273 3.28 2.88 11.57
CA ASP A 273 4.46 2.31 10.97
C ASP A 273 4.18 1.62 9.62
N ILE A 274 5.21 1.50 8.77
CA ILE A 274 5.12 0.68 7.57
C ILE A 274 5.44 -0.77 7.95
N PRO A 275 4.55 -1.73 7.67
CA PRO A 275 4.72 -3.11 8.10
C PRO A 275 5.97 -3.80 7.58
N GLU A 276 6.52 -4.68 8.39
CA GLU A 276 7.54 -5.64 8.00
C GLU A 276 7.02 -6.52 6.86
N ASN A 277 7.90 -6.88 5.94
CA ASN A 277 7.57 -7.81 4.86
C ASN A 277 8.81 -8.62 4.43
N TYR A 278 8.57 -9.81 3.89
CA TYR A 278 9.61 -10.66 3.35
C TYR A 278 9.09 -11.49 2.17
N GLY A 279 10.00 -11.97 1.34
CA GLY A 279 9.61 -12.73 0.17
C GLY A 279 10.73 -13.54 -0.45
N ILE A 280 10.29 -14.43 -1.32
CA ILE A 280 11.15 -15.24 -2.18
C ILE A 280 10.70 -15.11 -3.62
N GLY A 281 11.66 -15.06 -4.54
CA GLY A 281 11.43 -15.01 -5.98
C GLY A 281 12.22 -16.10 -6.70
N LEU A 282 11.62 -16.59 -7.79
CA LEU A 282 12.24 -17.49 -8.73
C LEU A 282 12.08 -16.93 -10.13
N THR A 283 13.16 -16.83 -10.88
CA THR A 283 13.14 -16.49 -12.29
C THR A 283 13.82 -17.59 -13.09
N VAL A 284 13.16 -18.06 -14.15
CA VAL A 284 13.68 -19.07 -15.06
C VAL A 284 13.64 -18.57 -16.50
N LYS A 285 14.63 -18.95 -17.30
CA LYS A 285 14.73 -18.68 -18.75
C LYS A 285 14.64 -19.99 -19.51
N PRO A 286 13.40 -20.52 -19.73
CA PRO A 286 13.22 -21.80 -20.41
C PRO A 286 13.64 -21.76 -21.86
N LEU A 287 13.54 -20.59 -22.49
CA LEU A 287 14.00 -20.30 -23.86
C LEU A 287 14.89 -19.05 -23.82
N LYS A 288 15.69 -18.85 -24.87
CA LYS A 288 16.56 -17.67 -24.98
C LYS A 288 15.80 -16.33 -24.94
N ASN A 289 14.57 -16.33 -25.45
CA ASN A 289 13.71 -15.17 -25.57
C ASN A 289 12.50 -15.18 -24.62
N LEU A 290 12.43 -16.14 -23.68
CA LEU A 290 11.34 -16.20 -22.71
C LEU A 290 11.89 -16.27 -21.28
N THR A 291 11.46 -15.33 -20.45
CA THR A 291 11.70 -15.32 -19.01
C THR A 291 10.37 -15.46 -18.28
N VAL A 292 10.32 -16.35 -17.30
CA VAL A 292 9.20 -16.55 -16.39
C VAL A 292 9.68 -16.25 -14.99
N SER A 293 8.97 -15.39 -14.26
CA SER A 293 9.31 -15.01 -12.88
C SER A 293 8.11 -15.18 -11.97
N ALA A 294 8.34 -15.66 -10.76
CA ALA A 294 7.33 -15.80 -9.74
C ALA A 294 7.87 -15.32 -8.39
N ASP A 295 7.05 -14.57 -7.66
CA ASP A 295 7.37 -14.12 -6.30
C ASP A 295 6.26 -14.54 -5.32
N VAL A 296 6.65 -14.83 -4.08
CA VAL A 296 5.76 -14.93 -2.93
C VAL A 296 6.22 -13.93 -1.89
N VAL A 297 5.32 -13.05 -1.47
CA VAL A 297 5.61 -12.00 -0.48
C VAL A 297 4.62 -12.10 0.68
N LYS A 298 5.12 -12.05 1.90
CA LYS A 298 4.33 -11.96 3.14
C LYS A 298 4.46 -10.54 3.69
N ILE A 299 3.32 -9.92 4.03
CA ILE A 299 3.23 -8.59 4.64
C ILE A 299 2.57 -8.75 6.00
N LEU A 300 3.22 -8.27 7.05
CA LEU A 300 2.79 -8.42 8.45
C LEU A 300 1.97 -7.20 8.90
N PHE A 301 0.78 -7.05 8.35
CA PHE A 301 -0.12 -5.95 8.71
C PHE A 301 -0.54 -5.99 10.17
N SER A 302 -0.69 -7.19 10.76
CA SER A 302 -1.13 -7.36 12.14
C SER A 302 -0.14 -6.87 13.18
N ASP A 303 1.13 -6.68 12.81
CA ASP A 303 2.16 -6.22 13.74
C ASP A 303 2.14 -4.70 13.97
N VAL A 304 1.46 -3.93 13.13
CA VAL A 304 1.24 -2.48 13.31
C VAL A 304 -0.13 -2.27 13.95
N LYS A 305 -0.18 -1.84 15.21
CA LYS A 305 -1.43 -1.80 16.00
C LYS A 305 -2.54 -0.99 15.35
N SER A 306 -2.24 0.16 14.77
CA SER A 306 -3.22 0.97 14.04
C SER A 306 -3.84 0.24 12.83
N ILE A 307 -3.16 -0.78 12.29
CA ILE A 307 -3.65 -1.59 11.17
C ILE A 307 -4.26 -2.91 11.67
N GLY A 308 -3.57 -3.62 12.57
CA GLY A 308 -3.89 -4.98 12.98
C GLY A 308 -4.84 -5.09 14.16
N ASN A 309 -4.88 -4.11 15.08
CA ASN A 309 -5.81 -4.14 16.19
C ASN A 309 -7.23 -4.16 15.69
N LYS A 310 -8.07 -4.95 16.36
CA LYS A 310 -9.48 -5.06 15.98
C LYS A 310 -10.18 -3.73 16.21
N GLY A 311 -10.96 -3.32 15.23
CA GLY A 311 -11.95 -2.26 15.33
C GLY A 311 -13.30 -2.78 15.86
N PRO A 312 -14.38 -2.00 15.74
CA PRO A 312 -15.73 -2.49 15.97
C PRO A 312 -15.98 -3.71 15.10
N GLY A 313 -16.38 -4.82 15.68
CA GLY A 313 -16.43 -6.10 14.98
C GLY A 313 -17.45 -7.09 15.53
N THR A 314 -17.43 -8.31 15.01
CA THR A 314 -18.42 -9.35 15.31
C THR A 314 -18.27 -9.97 16.70
N VAL A 315 -19.37 -10.54 17.20
CA VAL A 315 -19.44 -11.26 18.49
C VAL A 315 -18.48 -12.45 18.55
N GLU A 316 -18.20 -13.11 17.42
CA GLU A 316 -17.28 -14.26 17.32
C GLU A 316 -15.85 -13.92 17.76
N ASP A 317 -15.47 -12.66 17.62
CA ASP A 317 -14.16 -12.16 18.03
C ASP A 317 -14.09 -11.74 19.52
N GLY A 318 -15.15 -11.94 20.29
CA GLY A 318 -15.22 -11.54 21.70
C GLY A 318 -15.40 -10.03 21.91
N TYR A 319 -15.67 -9.29 20.86
CA TYR A 319 -15.66 -7.83 20.82
C TYR A 319 -16.90 -7.17 21.47
N PHE A 320 -17.98 -7.91 21.69
CA PHE A 320 -19.21 -7.38 22.30
C PHE A 320 -18.97 -6.79 23.70
N TYR A 321 -18.02 -7.35 24.45
CA TYR A 321 -17.60 -6.81 25.75
C TYR A 321 -16.90 -5.46 25.63
N ILE A 322 -16.26 -5.19 24.52
CA ILE A 322 -15.43 -4.01 24.31
C ILE A 322 -16.27 -2.77 24.04
N LEU A 323 -17.39 -2.88 23.31
CA LEU A 323 -18.27 -1.73 23.08
C LEU A 323 -18.84 -1.17 24.39
N GLY A 324 -19.22 -2.03 25.33
CA GLY A 324 -19.64 -1.59 26.68
C GLY A 324 -18.53 -0.90 27.48
N THR A 325 -17.26 -1.26 27.21
CA THR A 325 -16.07 -0.68 27.86
C THR A 325 -15.43 0.47 27.10
N LEU A 326 -15.68 0.60 25.79
CA LEU A 326 -15.07 1.64 24.94
C LEU A 326 -15.39 3.06 25.39
N THR A 327 -16.59 3.26 25.91
CA THR A 327 -17.04 4.56 26.41
C THR A 327 -16.53 4.87 27.81
N LEU A 328 -15.95 3.88 28.52
CA LEU A 328 -15.35 4.12 29.83
C LEU A 328 -14.08 4.98 29.66
N PRO A 329 -13.90 6.03 30.47
CA PRO A 329 -12.77 6.97 30.31
C PRO A 329 -11.38 6.32 30.31
N ASN A 330 -11.23 5.22 31.04
CA ASN A 330 -9.95 4.52 31.23
C ASN A 330 -9.82 3.24 30.35
N SER A 331 -10.71 2.99 29.40
CA SER A 331 -10.59 1.81 28.52
C SER A 331 -9.30 1.86 27.70
N PRO A 332 -8.48 0.80 27.70
CA PRO A 332 -7.26 0.73 26.90
C PRO A 332 -7.53 0.60 25.40
N TYR A 333 -8.77 0.26 25.02
CA TYR A 333 -9.18 0.00 23.63
C TYR A 333 -9.71 1.23 22.91
N ARG A 334 -9.79 2.38 23.57
CA ARG A 334 -10.18 3.63 22.90
C ARG A 334 -9.18 4.02 21.85
N LEU A 335 -9.65 4.60 20.73
CA LEU A 335 -8.78 5.18 19.71
C LEU A 335 -7.72 6.08 20.36
N GLY A 336 -6.50 6.02 19.89
CA GLY A 336 -5.36 6.76 20.44
C GLY A 336 -4.65 6.08 21.62
N LYS A 337 -5.19 5.02 22.23
CA LYS A 337 -4.50 4.26 23.28
C LYS A 337 -3.56 3.20 22.72
N ASP A 338 -2.67 2.64 23.57
CA ASP A 338 -1.70 1.63 23.16
C ASP A 338 -2.37 0.37 22.59
N GLU A 339 -3.50 -0.07 23.19
CA GLU A 339 -4.32 -1.16 22.68
C GLU A 339 -5.54 -0.64 21.89
N GLY A 340 -5.45 0.62 21.43
CA GLY A 340 -6.52 1.29 20.70
C GLY A 340 -6.96 0.55 19.45
N MET A 341 -8.23 0.71 19.09
CA MET A 341 -8.79 0.11 17.87
C MET A 341 -8.01 0.50 16.62
N GLY A 342 -7.95 -0.42 15.67
CA GLY A 342 -7.37 -0.27 14.34
C GLY A 342 -8.32 -0.83 13.27
N PHE A 343 -7.78 -1.07 12.08
CA PHE A 343 -8.55 -1.60 10.94
C PHE A 343 -8.87 -3.09 11.05
N GLY A 344 -8.24 -3.83 11.96
CA GLY A 344 -8.44 -5.27 12.15
C GLY A 344 -7.92 -6.13 11.00
N TRP A 345 -6.94 -5.65 10.24
CA TRP A 345 -6.41 -6.38 9.09
C TRP A 345 -5.59 -7.60 9.50
N ASN A 346 -5.72 -8.67 8.70
CA ASN A 346 -4.84 -9.82 8.76
C ASN A 346 -3.54 -9.57 7.99
N ASP A 347 -2.53 -10.35 8.28
CA ASP A 347 -1.37 -10.49 7.40
C ASP A 347 -1.79 -10.97 6.01
N GLN A 348 -1.07 -10.50 5.00
CA GLN A 348 -1.33 -10.84 3.62
C GLN A 348 -0.19 -11.64 3.02
N THR A 349 -0.52 -12.71 2.28
CA THR A 349 0.40 -13.39 1.38
C THR A 349 0.03 -13.08 -0.05
N VAL A 350 1.00 -12.59 -0.81
CA VAL A 350 0.84 -12.17 -2.21
C VAL A 350 1.65 -13.10 -3.11
N TYR A 351 1.00 -13.62 -4.14
CA TYR A 351 1.60 -14.44 -5.19
C TYR A 351 1.64 -13.66 -6.48
N LYS A 352 2.79 -13.63 -7.13
CA LYS A 352 3.00 -12.92 -8.39
C LYS A 352 3.57 -13.85 -9.42
N LEU A 353 3.15 -13.68 -10.67
CA LEU A 353 3.64 -14.44 -11.83
C LEU A 353 3.80 -13.47 -13.00
N GLY A 354 4.97 -13.49 -13.62
CA GLY A 354 5.32 -12.63 -14.74
C GLY A 354 5.94 -13.41 -15.89
N PHE A 355 5.59 -13.03 -17.11
CA PHE A 355 6.13 -13.53 -18.36
C PHE A 355 6.74 -12.36 -19.12
N ILE A 356 7.98 -12.51 -19.57
CA ILE A 356 8.70 -11.54 -20.41
C ILE A 356 9.15 -12.25 -21.66
N TYR A 357 8.68 -11.77 -22.80
CA TYR A 357 9.00 -12.32 -24.12
C TYR A 357 9.74 -11.29 -24.95
N GLU A 358 10.99 -11.58 -25.30
CA GLU A 358 11.80 -10.78 -26.20
C GLU A 358 11.35 -11.07 -27.64
N ALA A 359 10.39 -10.28 -28.13
CA ALA A 359 9.80 -10.44 -29.46
C ALA A 359 10.79 -10.11 -30.57
N THR A 360 11.65 -9.11 -30.34
CA THR A 360 12.80 -8.77 -31.18
C THR A 360 13.95 -8.32 -30.27
N GLU A 361 15.10 -7.97 -30.84
CA GLU A 361 16.23 -7.40 -30.08
C GLU A 361 15.86 -6.08 -29.38
N ASP A 362 14.92 -5.35 -29.95
CA ASP A 362 14.51 -4.02 -29.48
C ASP A 362 13.16 -4.01 -28.75
N LEU A 363 12.35 -5.08 -28.84
CA LEU A 363 10.99 -5.13 -28.29
C LEU A 363 10.80 -6.28 -27.33
N SER A 364 10.53 -5.95 -26.06
CA SER A 364 10.11 -6.90 -25.04
C SER A 364 8.62 -6.72 -24.75
N LEU A 365 7.88 -7.82 -24.68
CA LEU A 365 6.47 -7.86 -24.27
C LEU A 365 6.36 -8.51 -22.89
N ARG A 366 5.37 -8.07 -22.09
CA ARG A 366 5.14 -8.58 -20.75
C ARG A 366 3.69 -8.92 -20.54
N ALA A 367 3.46 -9.95 -19.73
CA ALA A 367 2.16 -10.27 -19.16
C ALA A 367 2.36 -10.72 -17.71
N GLY A 368 1.38 -10.45 -16.85
CA GLY A 368 1.52 -10.82 -15.46
C GLY A 368 0.21 -10.99 -14.72
N TYR A 369 0.31 -11.68 -13.61
CA TYR A 369 -0.77 -11.94 -12.67
C TYR A 369 -0.29 -11.75 -11.24
N ASN A 370 -1.12 -11.09 -10.42
CA ASN A 370 -0.86 -10.91 -9.00
C ASN A 370 -2.13 -11.30 -8.24
N TYR A 371 -1.97 -12.05 -7.16
CA TYR A 371 -3.05 -12.47 -6.29
C TYR A 371 -2.64 -12.35 -4.83
N GLY A 372 -3.45 -11.66 -4.05
CA GLY A 372 -3.36 -11.63 -2.60
C GLY A 372 -4.75 -11.57 -2.00
N LYS A 373 -5.09 -12.53 -1.11
CA LYS A 373 -6.36 -12.46 -0.39
C LYS A 373 -6.43 -11.14 0.37
N SER A 374 -7.57 -10.44 0.30
CA SER A 374 -7.77 -9.18 1.03
C SER A 374 -7.38 -9.32 2.51
N PRO A 375 -6.63 -8.38 3.08
CA PRO A 375 -6.31 -8.39 4.51
C PRO A 375 -7.52 -8.04 5.37
N VAL A 376 -8.54 -7.40 4.80
CA VAL A 376 -9.77 -7.00 5.50
C VAL A 376 -10.57 -8.23 5.90
N ARG A 377 -10.82 -8.39 7.19
CA ARG A 377 -11.63 -9.50 7.72
C ARG A 377 -13.12 -9.25 7.48
N PRO A 378 -13.92 -10.29 7.22
CA PRO A 378 -15.39 -10.12 7.06
C PRO A 378 -16.07 -9.47 8.25
N GLY A 379 -15.55 -9.66 9.46
CA GLY A 379 -16.08 -9.04 10.68
C GLY A 379 -15.46 -7.70 11.06
N GLN A 380 -14.60 -7.10 10.21
CA GLN A 380 -13.84 -5.87 10.50
C GLN A 380 -13.98 -4.86 9.36
N LEU A 381 -15.22 -4.67 8.87
CA LEU A 381 -15.48 -3.84 7.69
C LEU A 381 -15.72 -2.37 8.04
N VAL A 382 -16.12 -2.05 9.28
CA VAL A 382 -16.57 -0.70 9.65
C VAL A 382 -15.47 0.34 9.38
N PHE A 383 -14.30 0.19 10.00
CA PHE A 383 -13.21 1.14 9.76
C PHE A 383 -12.61 1.01 8.35
N SER A 384 -12.63 -0.21 7.79
CA SER A 384 -12.19 -0.44 6.40
C SER A 384 -13.07 0.25 5.37
N SER A 385 -14.27 0.76 5.75
CA SER A 385 -15.09 1.59 4.87
C SER A 385 -14.41 2.91 4.50
N LEU A 386 -13.53 3.43 5.36
CA LEU A 386 -12.69 4.60 5.05
C LEU A 386 -11.54 4.28 4.08
N ALA A 387 -11.05 3.03 4.08
CA ALA A 387 -9.94 2.59 3.24
C ALA A 387 -10.20 1.18 2.68
N PRO A 388 -11.13 1.01 1.68
CA PRO A 388 -11.52 -0.30 1.18
C PRO A 388 -10.38 -1.01 0.45
N ALA A 389 -9.65 -1.91 1.12
CA ALA A 389 -8.54 -2.70 0.56
C ALA A 389 -9.00 -4.12 0.21
N VAL A 390 -10.10 -4.23 -0.55
CA VAL A 390 -10.80 -5.51 -0.77
C VAL A 390 -10.40 -6.25 -2.04
N VAL A 391 -9.65 -5.62 -2.96
CA VAL A 391 -9.25 -6.27 -4.23
C VAL A 391 -8.19 -7.34 -3.99
N GLU A 392 -8.17 -8.36 -4.86
CA GLU A 392 -7.31 -9.53 -4.71
C GLU A 392 -6.56 -9.91 -5.97
N LYS A 393 -7.13 -9.67 -7.15
CA LYS A 393 -6.62 -10.16 -8.44
C LYS A 393 -6.19 -8.98 -9.30
N HIS A 394 -5.03 -9.11 -9.94
CA HIS A 394 -4.48 -8.10 -10.83
C HIS A 394 -3.96 -8.78 -12.09
N TYR A 395 -4.34 -8.30 -13.23
CA TYR A 395 -3.91 -8.76 -14.54
C TYR A 395 -3.15 -7.64 -15.22
N SER A 396 -1.98 -7.91 -15.74
CA SER A 396 -1.17 -6.88 -16.36
C SER A 396 -0.59 -7.30 -17.70
N ILE A 397 -0.36 -6.29 -18.53
CA ILE A 397 0.41 -6.37 -19.77
C ILE A 397 1.36 -5.19 -19.83
N GLY A 398 2.43 -5.33 -20.58
CA GLY A 398 3.38 -4.25 -20.79
C GLY A 398 4.33 -4.49 -21.95
N PHE A 399 5.08 -3.47 -22.26
CA PHE A 399 6.14 -3.55 -23.27
C PHE A 399 7.34 -2.68 -22.87
N THR A 400 8.47 -2.93 -23.48
CA THR A 400 9.63 -2.03 -23.52
C THR A 400 10.15 -2.01 -24.94
N TYR A 401 10.38 -0.82 -25.46
CA TYR A 401 11.04 -0.58 -26.74
C TYR A 401 12.38 0.10 -26.51
N LYS A 402 13.45 -0.49 -27.03
CA LYS A 402 14.81 0.04 -26.99
C LYS A 402 15.07 0.85 -28.25
N MET A 403 15.30 2.14 -28.08
CA MET A 403 15.64 3.01 -29.22
C MET A 403 17.11 2.89 -29.54
N LYS A 404 17.43 2.65 -30.82
CA LYS A 404 18.81 2.67 -31.32
C LYS A 404 19.25 4.12 -31.48
N ALA A 405 19.93 4.66 -30.48
CA ALA A 405 20.47 6.00 -30.42
C ALA A 405 21.90 5.96 -29.83
N GLU A 406 22.63 7.07 -29.90
CA GLU A 406 23.93 7.18 -29.22
C GLU A 406 23.84 6.92 -27.71
N LEU A 407 22.73 7.34 -27.09
CA LEU A 407 22.33 6.93 -25.75
C LEU A 407 21.16 5.96 -25.87
N PRO A 408 21.31 4.68 -25.48
CA PRO A 408 20.23 3.69 -25.54
C PRO A 408 19.09 4.09 -24.60
N LEU A 409 18.04 4.68 -25.16
CA LEU A 409 16.82 5.03 -24.45
C LEU A 409 15.82 3.88 -24.53
N GLU A 410 15.34 3.44 -23.40
CA GLU A 410 14.23 2.50 -23.30
C GLU A 410 12.94 3.26 -22.96
N ILE A 411 11.86 2.96 -23.70
CA ILE A 411 10.51 3.43 -23.39
C ILE A 411 9.68 2.21 -22.99
N SER A 412 9.04 2.28 -21.85
CA SER A 412 8.20 1.20 -21.32
C SER A 412 6.78 1.68 -21.13
N GLY A 413 5.81 0.81 -21.41
CA GLY A 413 4.42 1.01 -21.10
C GLY A 413 3.87 -0.18 -20.33
N ALA A 414 2.94 0.06 -19.42
CA ALA A 414 2.22 -0.99 -18.68
C ALA A 414 0.78 -0.62 -18.45
N TYR A 415 -0.08 -1.63 -18.49
CA TYR A 415 -1.47 -1.54 -18.06
C TYR A 415 -1.77 -2.69 -17.12
N MET A 416 -2.43 -2.38 -15.98
CA MET A 416 -2.88 -3.37 -15.04
C MET A 416 -4.37 -3.16 -14.76
N TYR A 417 -5.14 -4.22 -14.95
CA TYR A 417 -6.57 -4.28 -14.65
C TYR A 417 -6.82 -5.02 -13.34
N VAL A 418 -7.56 -4.39 -12.46
CA VAL A 418 -7.97 -4.92 -11.16
C VAL A 418 -9.49 -5.03 -11.16
N PRO A 419 -10.05 -6.24 -11.32
CA PRO A 419 -11.49 -6.43 -11.41
C PRO A 419 -12.19 -6.04 -10.12
N LYS A 420 -13.45 -5.63 -10.24
CA LYS A 420 -14.28 -5.30 -9.09
C LYS A 420 -14.36 -6.47 -8.14
N LYS A 421 -14.09 -6.22 -6.87
CA LYS A 421 -14.40 -7.11 -5.75
C LYS A 421 -15.31 -6.38 -4.78
N THR A 422 -16.32 -7.10 -4.29
CA THR A 422 -17.19 -6.65 -3.20
C THR A 422 -16.97 -7.58 -2.01
N GLN A 423 -16.90 -7.01 -0.82
CA GLN A 423 -16.86 -7.73 0.44
C GLN A 423 -17.94 -7.15 1.34
N GLU A 424 -18.75 -8.03 1.91
CA GLU A 424 -19.91 -7.69 2.71
C GLU A 424 -19.86 -8.42 4.05
N GLY A 425 -20.39 -7.79 5.07
CA GLY A 425 -20.51 -8.36 6.39
C GLY A 425 -21.29 -7.45 7.32
N CYS A 426 -21.91 -8.05 8.34
CA CYS A 426 -22.60 -7.30 9.37
C CYS A 426 -21.71 -7.28 10.61
N ASP A 427 -21.53 -6.10 11.15
CA ASP A 427 -20.91 -5.89 12.44
C ASP A 427 -22.00 -6.01 13.51
N GLN A 428 -22.06 -7.17 14.15
CA GLN A 428 -23.08 -7.41 15.18
C GLN A 428 -22.89 -6.55 16.43
N ALA A 429 -21.67 -6.03 16.62
CA ALA A 429 -21.36 -5.19 17.77
C ALA A 429 -21.91 -3.77 17.63
N VAL A 430 -21.99 -3.25 16.41
CA VAL A 430 -22.57 -1.94 16.07
C VAL A 430 -23.90 -2.05 15.31
N VAL A 431 -24.39 -3.28 15.08
CA VAL A 431 -25.65 -3.58 14.40
C VAL A 431 -25.71 -3.01 12.96
N ASP A 432 -24.57 -2.72 12.36
CA ASP A 432 -24.46 -2.22 11.02
C ASP A 432 -23.96 -3.31 10.06
N CYS A 433 -24.55 -3.33 8.88
CA CYS A 433 -24.03 -4.11 7.77
C CYS A 433 -23.23 -3.19 6.84
N VAL A 434 -22.07 -3.67 6.37
CA VAL A 434 -21.17 -2.91 5.54
C VAL A 434 -20.91 -3.67 4.25
N SER A 435 -20.99 -2.97 3.12
CA SER A 435 -20.60 -3.46 1.81
C SER A 435 -19.51 -2.55 1.25
N LEU A 436 -18.35 -3.12 1.01
CA LEU A 436 -17.18 -2.45 0.44
C LEU A 436 -16.92 -2.98 -0.95
N SER A 437 -16.73 -2.11 -1.93
CA SER A 437 -16.30 -2.55 -3.25
C SER A 437 -15.21 -1.66 -3.81
N MET A 438 -14.31 -2.29 -4.57
CA MET A 438 -13.23 -1.61 -5.26
C MET A 438 -12.96 -2.28 -6.60
N LYS A 439 -12.62 -1.48 -7.61
CA LYS A 439 -11.96 -1.87 -8.87
C LYS A 439 -10.90 -0.83 -9.19
N GLN A 440 -9.94 -1.17 -10.04
CA GLN A 440 -8.88 -0.22 -10.38
C GLN A 440 -8.32 -0.49 -11.76
N ASN A 441 -7.91 0.59 -12.43
CA ASN A 441 -7.05 0.56 -13.60
C ASN A 441 -5.73 1.26 -13.26
N VAL A 442 -4.64 0.74 -13.78
CA VAL A 442 -3.29 1.30 -13.60
C VAL A 442 -2.66 1.45 -14.98
N LEU A 443 -2.16 2.62 -15.29
CA LEU A 443 -1.44 2.91 -16.53
C LEU A 443 -0.06 3.48 -16.19
N GLY A 444 1.00 2.87 -16.71
CA GLY A 444 2.38 3.31 -16.48
C GLY A 444 3.09 3.67 -17.77
N ILE A 445 3.91 4.71 -17.73
CA ILE A 445 4.92 5.03 -18.74
C ILE A 445 6.27 5.20 -18.06
N GLY A 446 7.30 4.60 -18.61
CA GLY A 446 8.66 4.63 -18.04
C GLY A 446 9.73 4.87 -19.09
N PHE A 447 10.82 5.45 -18.64
CA PHE A 447 11.99 5.77 -19.43
C PHE A 447 13.23 5.25 -18.70
N GLY A 448 14.16 4.65 -19.43
CA GLY A 448 15.41 4.13 -18.88
C GLY A 448 16.57 4.44 -19.80
N ILE A 449 17.72 4.79 -19.22
CA ILE A 449 18.98 4.97 -19.93
C ILE A 449 20.03 4.09 -19.23
N GLN A 450 20.70 3.27 -20.00
CA GLN A 450 21.82 2.46 -19.56
C GLN A 450 23.11 2.97 -20.21
N TYR A 451 24.17 3.15 -19.40
CA TYR A 451 25.48 3.66 -19.81
C TYR A 451 26.51 2.54 -19.91
#